data_24ed5564dab8f88fe5c9d51992822e72
#
_entry.id   24ed5564dab8f88fe5c9d51992822e72
#
_cell.length_a   1.000
_cell.length_b   1.000
_cell.length_c   1.000
_cell.angle_alpha   90.00
_cell.angle_beta   90.00
_cell.angle_gamma   90.00
#
_symmetry.space_group_name_H-M   'P 1'
#
loop_
_entity.id
_entity.type
_entity.pdbx_description
1 polymer ?
#
loop_
_entity_poly.entity_id
_entity_poly.type
_entity_poly.pdbx_seq_one_letter_code
_entity_poly.pdbx_strand_id
1 'polypeptide(L)'
;MEKKAAKREMFEKRLALRKRSHHAGCMFNRQPAVSGLNFRFDDSGKLRGEFECGKERQGYDGMVHGGVVAAIIDASMAQCLMGHDIVAYTADLSVRYRRPVTIDTPIVIITSVLQSRSEYLYMLESEICQNAELAVKATGKFVRPKLIAV
;
A
#
# COMPACT_ATOMS: atom_id res chain seq x y z
N MET A 1 22.65 -9.65 -11.39
CA MET A 1 21.53 -8.84 -11.96
C MET A 1 20.29 -9.70 -12.24
N GLU A 2 20.39 -10.81 -12.94
CA GLU A 2 19.26 -11.69 -13.29
C GLU A 2 18.41 -12.20 -12.11
N LYS A 3 19.03 -12.64 -11.00
CA LYS A 3 18.31 -13.12 -9.80
C LYS A 3 17.44 -12.06 -9.15
N LYS A 4 17.83 -10.79 -9.19
CA LYS A 4 17.03 -9.68 -8.61
C LYS A 4 15.82 -9.36 -9.49
N ALA A 5 16.02 -9.30 -10.81
CA ALA A 5 14.93 -9.08 -11.75
C ALA A 5 13.88 -10.21 -11.68
N ALA A 6 14.30 -11.47 -11.58
CA ALA A 6 13.44 -12.62 -11.42
C ALA A 6 12.60 -12.55 -10.12
N LYS A 7 13.21 -12.06 -9.03
CA LYS A 7 12.50 -11.89 -7.74
C LYS A 7 11.42 -10.82 -7.83
N ARG A 8 11.71 -9.67 -8.43
CA ARG A 8 10.72 -8.62 -8.67
C ARG A 8 9.55 -9.12 -9.51
N GLU A 9 9.85 -9.78 -10.62
CA GLU A 9 8.82 -10.36 -11.50
C GLU A 9 7.91 -11.35 -10.77
N MET A 10 8.46 -12.13 -9.86
CA MET A 10 7.68 -13.04 -9.00
C MET A 10 6.68 -12.29 -8.13
N PHE A 11 7.10 -11.20 -7.47
CA PHE A 11 6.20 -10.37 -6.66
C PHE A 11 5.08 -9.75 -7.50
N GLU A 12 5.40 -9.24 -8.70
CA GLU A 12 4.41 -8.65 -9.61
C GLU A 12 3.38 -9.67 -10.09
N LYS A 13 3.82 -10.88 -10.44
CA LYS A 13 2.92 -11.98 -10.84
C LYS A 13 1.97 -12.38 -9.70
N ARG A 14 2.50 -12.50 -8.48
CA ARG A 14 1.68 -12.81 -7.29
C ARG A 14 0.66 -11.72 -7.00
N LEU A 15 1.09 -10.46 -7.02
CA LEU A 15 0.19 -9.32 -6.83
C LEU A 15 -0.95 -9.36 -7.86
N ALA A 16 -0.64 -9.52 -9.15
CA ALA A 16 -1.62 -9.57 -10.21
C ALA A 16 -2.62 -10.73 -10.04
N LEU A 17 -2.13 -11.90 -9.62
CA LEU A 17 -2.97 -13.06 -9.34
C LEU A 17 -3.92 -12.81 -8.16
N ARG A 18 -3.41 -12.31 -7.04
CA ARG A 18 -4.21 -12.06 -5.83
C ARG A 18 -5.21 -10.92 -6.02
N LYS A 19 -4.85 -9.90 -6.77
CA LYS A 19 -5.80 -8.83 -7.14
C LYS A 19 -6.99 -9.39 -7.93
N ARG A 20 -6.77 -10.28 -8.86
CA ARG A 20 -7.86 -10.92 -9.64
C ARG A 20 -8.72 -11.85 -8.80
N SER A 21 -8.11 -12.67 -7.95
CA SER A 21 -8.83 -13.71 -7.20
C SER A 21 -9.53 -13.20 -5.94
N HIS A 22 -8.99 -12.17 -5.27
CA HIS A 22 -9.49 -11.71 -3.96
C HIS A 22 -9.82 -10.23 -3.90
N HIS A 23 -9.36 -9.43 -4.87
CA HIS A 23 -9.44 -7.97 -4.81
C HIS A 23 -10.01 -7.32 -6.09
N ALA A 24 -10.64 -8.10 -6.97
CA ALA A 24 -11.17 -7.60 -8.25
C ALA A 24 -12.21 -6.49 -8.07
N GLY A 25 -13.01 -6.56 -7.00
CA GLY A 25 -14.02 -5.58 -6.64
C GLY A 25 -13.53 -4.40 -5.80
N CYS A 26 -12.25 -4.33 -5.47
CA CYS A 26 -11.71 -3.28 -4.63
C CYS A 26 -11.90 -1.89 -5.24
N MET A 27 -12.34 -0.93 -4.42
CA MET A 27 -12.55 0.46 -4.85
C MET A 27 -11.29 1.08 -5.44
N PHE A 28 -10.12 0.72 -4.95
CA PHE A 28 -8.82 1.20 -5.46
C PHE A 28 -8.46 0.64 -6.84
N ASN A 29 -9.12 -0.42 -7.31
CA ASN A 29 -8.94 -0.97 -8.63
C ASN A 29 -9.96 -0.46 -9.66
N ARG A 30 -11.11 0.05 -9.21
CA ARG A 30 -12.26 0.38 -10.07
C ARG A 30 -12.44 1.86 -10.36
N GLN A 31 -11.96 2.76 -9.49
CA GLN A 31 -12.18 4.19 -9.67
C GLN A 31 -10.98 4.88 -10.32
N PRO A 32 -11.15 5.56 -11.48
CA PRO A 32 -10.07 6.30 -12.12
C PRO A 32 -9.37 7.30 -11.20
N ALA A 33 -10.14 7.91 -10.29
CA ALA A 33 -9.64 8.88 -9.33
C ALA A 33 -8.66 8.30 -8.29
N VAL A 34 -8.68 6.98 -8.10
CA VAL A 34 -7.76 6.25 -7.23
C VAL A 34 -6.90 5.25 -8.03
N SER A 35 -7.31 4.96 -9.27
CA SER A 35 -6.62 4.02 -10.17
C SER A 35 -5.27 4.52 -10.69
N GLY A 36 -4.92 5.78 -10.45
CA GLY A 36 -3.57 6.31 -10.68
C GLY A 36 -2.51 5.73 -9.76
N LEU A 37 -2.91 4.98 -8.73
CA LEU A 37 -2.03 4.24 -7.84
C LEU A 37 -1.42 3.04 -8.55
N ASN A 38 -0.28 3.27 -9.17
CA ASN A 38 0.47 2.22 -9.84
C ASN A 38 1.58 1.73 -8.90
N PHE A 39 1.32 0.62 -8.25
CA PHE A 39 2.28 -0.02 -7.35
C PHE A 39 3.20 -0.97 -8.09
N ARG A 40 4.50 -0.90 -7.81
CA ARG A 40 5.53 -1.79 -8.32
C ARG A 40 6.44 -2.27 -7.20
N PHE A 41 6.91 -3.49 -7.30
CA PHE A 41 7.92 -4.02 -6.40
C PHE A 41 9.32 -3.62 -6.82
N ASP A 42 10.18 -3.34 -5.83
CA ASP A 42 11.61 -3.26 -6.04
C ASP A 42 12.27 -4.65 -5.88
N ASP A 43 13.57 -4.71 -6.13
CA ASP A 43 14.33 -5.95 -6.01
C ASP A 43 14.46 -6.48 -4.58
N SER A 44 14.18 -5.64 -3.58
CA SER A 44 14.19 -6.03 -2.17
C SER A 44 12.83 -6.59 -1.70
N GLY A 45 11.79 -6.45 -2.52
CA GLY A 45 10.42 -6.85 -2.19
C GLY A 45 9.62 -5.77 -1.45
N LYS A 46 10.07 -4.52 -1.50
CA LYS A 46 9.27 -3.38 -1.07
C LYS A 46 8.35 -2.94 -2.20
N LEU A 47 7.15 -2.52 -1.83
CA LEU A 47 6.18 -1.94 -2.75
C LEU A 47 6.39 -0.43 -2.82
N ARG A 48 6.52 0.09 -4.03
CA ARG A 48 6.61 1.52 -4.30
C ARG A 48 5.44 1.97 -5.17
N GLY A 49 4.83 3.08 -4.84
CA GLY A 49 3.83 3.76 -5.65
C GLY A 49 4.16 5.24 -5.83
N GLU A 50 3.83 5.76 -7.00
CA GLU A 50 3.88 7.19 -7.31
C GLU A 50 2.50 7.61 -7.80
N PHE A 51 1.98 8.70 -7.29
CA PHE A 51 0.65 9.21 -7.64
C PHE A 51 0.51 10.68 -7.24
N GLU A 52 -0.59 11.28 -7.67
CA GLU A 52 -0.94 12.64 -7.35
C GLU A 52 -2.42 12.69 -6.94
N CYS A 53 -2.73 13.44 -5.92
CA CYS A 53 -4.11 13.68 -5.48
C CYS A 53 -4.58 15.04 -5.97
N GLY A 54 -5.66 15.06 -6.74
CA GLY A 54 -6.29 16.29 -7.15
C GLY A 54 -7.27 16.85 -6.10
N LYS A 55 -7.90 17.95 -6.46
CA LYS A 55 -8.82 18.71 -5.60
C LYS A 55 -10.02 17.89 -5.10
N GLU A 56 -10.43 16.85 -5.82
CA GLU A 56 -11.52 15.94 -5.45
C GLU A 56 -11.22 15.10 -4.19
N ARG A 57 -9.95 15.10 -3.76
CA ARG A 57 -9.49 14.41 -2.53
C ARG A 57 -9.05 15.36 -1.43
N GLN A 58 -9.39 16.63 -1.60
CA GLN A 58 -9.06 17.67 -0.64
C GLN A 58 -9.88 17.53 0.64
N GLY A 59 -9.21 17.75 1.78
CA GLY A 59 -9.85 18.00 3.07
C GLY A 59 -9.87 19.51 3.33
N TYR A 60 -8.89 20.01 4.07
CA TYR A 60 -8.65 21.45 4.14
C TYR A 60 -8.08 21.97 2.83
N ASP A 61 -8.25 23.28 2.57
CA ASP A 61 -7.80 23.91 1.34
C ASP A 61 -6.32 23.61 1.05
N GLY A 62 -6.07 23.08 -0.15
CA GLY A 62 -4.74 22.73 -0.61
C GLY A 62 -4.17 21.42 -0.04
N MET A 63 -4.89 20.73 0.84
CA MET A 63 -4.40 19.54 1.53
C MET A 63 -5.23 18.30 1.19
N VAL A 64 -4.55 17.18 0.94
CA VAL A 64 -5.22 15.88 0.79
C VAL A 64 -5.90 15.51 2.11
N HIS A 65 -7.14 15.05 2.03
CA HIS A 65 -7.89 14.59 3.21
C HIS A 65 -7.14 13.45 3.93
N GLY A 66 -6.98 13.56 5.25
CA GLY A 66 -6.22 12.57 6.04
C GLY A 66 -6.76 11.15 5.93
N GLY A 67 -8.08 10.99 5.81
CA GLY A 67 -8.71 9.69 5.57
C GLY A 67 -8.36 9.09 4.21
N VAL A 68 -8.18 9.92 3.17
CA VAL A 68 -7.70 9.47 1.85
C VAL A 68 -6.27 8.97 1.95
N VAL A 69 -5.40 9.70 2.66
CA VAL A 69 -4.02 9.30 2.92
C VAL A 69 -3.98 7.95 3.64
N ALA A 70 -4.77 7.78 4.71
CA ALA A 70 -4.85 6.52 5.45
C ALA A 70 -5.34 5.36 4.56
N ALA A 71 -6.34 5.60 3.71
CA ALA A 71 -6.88 4.60 2.79
C ALA A 71 -5.84 4.15 1.75
N ILE A 72 -5.04 5.07 1.22
CA ILE A 72 -3.95 4.77 0.30
C ILE A 72 -2.87 3.93 0.99
N ILE A 73 -2.53 4.26 2.22
CA ILE A 73 -1.58 3.49 3.04
C ILE A 73 -2.09 2.07 3.26
N ASP A 74 -3.34 1.91 3.68
CA ASP A 74 -3.96 0.60 3.89
C ASP A 74 -3.95 -0.23 2.60
N ALA A 75 -4.34 0.35 1.48
CA ALA A 75 -4.29 -0.30 0.17
C ALA A 75 -2.88 -0.73 -0.22
N SER A 76 -1.87 0.09 0.05
CA SER A 76 -0.47 -0.24 -0.23
C SER A 76 0.03 -1.41 0.60
N MET A 77 -0.35 -1.46 1.88
CA MET A 77 0.01 -2.56 2.79
C MET A 77 -0.64 -3.87 2.36
N ALA A 78 -1.95 -3.86 2.04
CA ALA A 78 -2.65 -5.03 1.53
C ALA A 78 -2.01 -5.54 0.22
N GLN A 79 -1.70 -4.66 -0.72
CA GLN A 79 -1.07 -5.05 -1.98
C GLN A 79 0.38 -5.52 -1.81
N CYS A 80 1.12 -4.96 -0.85
CA CYS A 80 2.44 -5.44 -0.48
C CYS A 80 2.38 -6.91 -0.02
N LEU A 81 1.44 -7.25 0.87
CA LEU A 81 1.23 -8.63 1.31
C LEU A 81 0.82 -9.56 0.16
N MET A 82 -0.06 -9.12 -0.74
CA MET A 82 -0.46 -9.91 -1.91
C MET A 82 0.72 -10.26 -2.81
N GLY A 83 1.67 -9.36 -3.00
CA GLY A 83 2.90 -9.65 -3.74
C GLY A 83 3.79 -10.67 -3.03
N HIS A 84 3.72 -10.75 -1.71
CA HIS A 84 4.34 -11.78 -0.89
C HIS A 84 3.51 -13.08 -0.81
N ASP A 85 2.45 -13.20 -1.63
CA ASP A 85 1.52 -14.32 -1.67
C ASP A 85 0.67 -14.50 -0.41
N ILE A 86 0.44 -13.40 0.31
CA ILE A 86 -0.31 -13.36 1.56
C ILE A 86 -1.60 -12.57 1.34
N VAL A 87 -2.74 -13.17 1.71
CA VAL A 87 -4.02 -12.48 1.83
C VAL A 87 -4.34 -12.36 3.31
N ALA A 88 -4.39 -11.12 3.80
CA ALA A 88 -4.65 -10.82 5.19
C ALA A 88 -5.49 -9.53 5.30
N TYR A 89 -6.20 -9.40 6.42
CA TYR A 89 -7.07 -8.26 6.69
C TYR A 89 -6.42 -7.30 7.67
N THR A 90 -6.66 -6.02 7.48
CA THR A 90 -6.22 -4.97 8.39
C THR A 90 -6.87 -5.17 9.76
N ALA A 91 -6.06 -5.35 10.79
CA ALA A 91 -6.51 -5.47 12.17
C ALA A 91 -6.24 -4.19 12.97
N ASP A 92 -5.15 -3.49 12.64
CA ASP A 92 -4.75 -2.25 13.29
C ASP A 92 -3.95 -1.41 12.31
N LEU A 93 -4.23 -0.12 12.25
CA LEU A 93 -3.52 0.83 11.40
C LEU A 93 -3.23 2.09 12.21
N SER A 94 -1.96 2.38 12.43
CA SER A 94 -1.50 3.60 13.09
C SER A 94 -0.85 4.52 12.06
N VAL A 95 -1.39 5.72 11.90
CA VAL A 95 -0.90 6.71 10.93
C VAL A 95 -0.43 7.95 11.67
N ARG A 96 0.80 8.34 11.44
CA ARG A 96 1.40 9.57 11.97
C ARG A 96 1.63 10.57 10.86
N TYR A 97 0.85 11.62 10.86
CA TYR A 97 0.98 12.77 9.96
C TYR A 97 2.03 13.72 10.54
N ARG A 98 3.17 13.84 9.86
CA ARG A 98 4.27 14.72 10.25
C ARG A 98 4.18 16.08 9.57
N ARG A 99 3.67 16.06 8.32
CA ARG A 99 3.46 17.24 7.47
C ARG A 99 2.17 17.07 6.69
N PRO A 100 1.49 18.16 6.31
CA PRO A 100 0.40 18.09 5.36
C PRO A 100 0.87 17.48 4.04
N VAL A 101 0.03 16.64 3.44
CA VAL A 101 0.19 16.18 2.06
C VAL A 101 -0.60 17.13 1.18
N THR A 102 0.07 17.84 0.27
CA THR A 102 -0.57 18.83 -0.60
C THR A 102 -1.15 18.19 -1.84
N ILE A 103 -2.28 18.72 -2.32
CA ILE A 103 -2.87 18.33 -3.61
C ILE A 103 -2.00 18.79 -4.77
N ASP A 104 -2.24 18.22 -5.96
CA ASP A 104 -1.59 18.59 -7.23
C ASP A 104 -0.04 18.59 -7.12
N THR A 105 0.48 17.71 -6.29
CA THR A 105 1.91 17.55 -6.06
C THR A 105 2.23 16.05 -5.97
N PRO A 106 3.23 15.56 -6.71
CA PRO A 106 3.58 14.15 -6.71
C PRO A 106 3.89 13.60 -5.31
N ILE A 107 3.39 12.41 -5.05
CA ILE A 107 3.54 11.66 -3.81
C ILE A 107 4.24 10.35 -4.13
N VAL A 108 5.19 9.97 -3.28
CA VAL A 108 5.83 8.66 -3.30
C VAL A 108 5.46 7.92 -2.03
N ILE A 109 4.95 6.70 -2.16
CA ILE A 109 4.74 5.78 -1.04
C ILE A 109 5.66 4.58 -1.17
N ILE A 110 6.25 4.18 -0.05
CA ILE A 110 7.07 2.96 0.06
C ILE A 110 6.52 2.14 1.20
N THR A 111 6.22 0.87 0.92
CA THR A 111 5.66 -0.06 1.90
C THR A 111 6.51 -1.32 1.97
N SER A 112 6.76 -1.79 3.18
CA SER A 112 7.54 -2.99 3.43
C SER A 112 6.93 -3.86 4.53
N VAL A 113 7.11 -5.17 4.41
CA VAL A 113 6.84 -6.11 5.48
C VAL A 113 8.01 -6.04 6.46
N LEU A 114 7.72 -5.68 7.71
CA LEU A 114 8.73 -5.57 8.77
C LEU A 114 9.01 -6.94 9.41
N GLN A 115 7.97 -7.63 9.79
CA GLN A 115 8.08 -8.88 10.53
C GLN A 115 6.81 -9.72 10.37
N SER A 116 6.99 -11.03 10.25
CA SER A 116 5.95 -12.02 10.50
C SER A 116 6.19 -12.59 11.90
N ARG A 117 5.25 -12.39 12.81
CA ARG A 117 5.33 -12.98 14.18
C ARG A 117 4.75 -14.39 14.22
N SER A 118 4.00 -14.76 13.22
CA SER A 118 3.43 -16.09 12.99
C SER A 118 2.93 -16.18 11.56
N GLU A 119 2.46 -17.31 11.13
CA GLU A 119 1.79 -17.46 9.82
C GLU A 119 0.45 -16.71 9.73
N TYR A 120 -0.01 -16.10 10.83
CA TYR A 120 -1.30 -15.39 10.90
C TYR A 120 -1.18 -13.89 11.16
N LEU A 121 -0.04 -13.39 11.63
CA LEU A 121 0.14 -11.98 12.01
C LEU A 121 1.35 -11.37 11.30
N TYR A 122 1.08 -10.31 10.54
CA TYR A 122 2.07 -9.57 9.74
C TYR A 122 2.12 -8.12 10.19
N MET A 123 3.33 -7.60 10.31
CA MET A 123 3.59 -6.20 10.63
C MET A 123 4.17 -5.52 9.39
N LEU A 124 3.60 -4.38 9.02
CA LEU A 124 4.05 -3.58 7.88
C LEU A 124 4.36 -2.15 8.30
N GLU A 125 5.18 -1.51 7.50
CA GLU A 125 5.46 -0.08 7.59
C GLU A 125 5.26 0.56 6.22
N SER A 126 4.68 1.76 6.21
CA SER A 126 4.59 2.61 5.03
C SER A 126 5.10 4.01 5.33
N GLU A 127 5.76 4.60 4.35
CA GLU A 127 6.22 5.98 4.39
C GLU A 127 5.72 6.71 3.15
N ILE A 128 5.15 7.89 3.34
CA ILE A 128 4.79 8.82 2.26
C ILE A 128 5.74 9.99 2.29
N CYS A 129 6.39 10.22 1.16
CA CYS A 129 7.24 11.39 0.92
C CYS A 129 6.64 12.28 -0.16
N GLN A 130 6.79 13.57 0.03
CA GLN A 130 6.44 14.61 -0.94
C GLN A 130 7.56 15.63 -0.97
N ASN A 131 8.01 16.04 -2.17
CA ASN A 131 9.18 16.93 -2.34
C ASN A 131 10.44 16.39 -1.63
N ALA A 132 10.67 15.08 -1.68
CA ALA A 132 11.77 14.38 -0.99
C ALA A 132 11.75 14.48 0.55
N GLU A 133 10.66 14.96 1.16
CA GLU A 133 10.50 15.04 2.61
C GLU A 133 9.47 14.03 3.11
N LEU A 134 9.75 13.39 4.25
CA LEU A 134 8.82 12.48 4.90
C LEU A 134 7.60 13.24 5.44
N ALA A 135 6.44 13.00 4.84
CA ALA A 135 5.18 13.61 5.24
C ALA A 135 4.37 12.72 6.20
N VAL A 136 4.31 11.42 5.93
CA VAL A 136 3.50 10.48 6.72
C VAL A 136 4.28 9.19 6.95
N LYS A 137 4.19 8.67 8.16
CA LYS A 137 4.69 7.33 8.52
C LYS A 137 3.58 6.51 9.16
N ALA A 138 3.44 5.26 8.76
CA ALA A 138 2.40 4.38 9.28
C ALA A 138 2.94 2.98 9.58
N THR A 139 2.31 2.33 10.55
CA THR A 139 2.48 0.91 10.84
C THR A 139 1.13 0.21 10.80
N GLY A 140 1.11 -1.00 10.25
CA GLY A 140 -0.11 -1.81 10.15
C GLY A 140 0.11 -3.21 10.71
N LYS A 141 -0.94 -3.73 11.35
CA LYS A 141 -1.05 -5.14 11.72
C LYS A 141 -2.11 -5.78 10.86
N PHE A 142 -1.74 -6.87 10.20
CA PHE A 142 -2.62 -7.60 9.31
C PHE A 142 -2.74 -9.05 9.80
N VAL A 143 -3.96 -9.55 9.80
CA VAL A 143 -4.27 -10.89 10.28
C VAL A 143 -4.78 -11.75 9.13
N ARG A 144 -4.15 -12.89 8.93
CA ARG A 144 -4.64 -13.91 8.01
C ARG A 144 -5.84 -14.59 8.64
N PRO A 145 -7.01 -14.65 7.97
CA PRO A 145 -8.13 -15.40 8.51
C PRO A 145 -7.72 -16.86 8.67
N LYS A 146 -7.98 -17.45 9.83
CA LYS A 146 -7.93 -18.91 9.95
C LYS A 146 -8.90 -19.46 8.93
N LEU A 147 -8.45 -20.38 8.07
CA LEU A 147 -9.36 -21.14 7.25
C LEU A 147 -10.39 -21.78 8.19
N ILE A 148 -11.59 -21.20 8.22
CA ILE A 148 -12.71 -21.91 8.79
C ILE A 148 -12.92 -23.05 7.81
N ALA A 149 -12.53 -24.24 8.22
CA ALA A 149 -12.90 -25.46 7.52
C ALA A 149 -14.44 -25.50 7.52
N VAL A 150 -15.02 -25.24 6.35
CA VAL A 150 -16.44 -25.49 6.10
C VAL A 150 -16.58 -26.95 5.77
#